data_4259e6454b36bdd63b2f13b570adfaa9
#
_entry.id   4259e6454b36bdd63b2f13b570adfaa9
#
_cell.length_a   1.000
_cell.length_b   1.000
_cell.length_c   1.000
_cell.angle_alpha   90.00
_cell.angle_beta   90.00
_cell.angle_gamma   90.00
#
_symmetry.space_group_name_H-M   'P 1'
#
loop_
_entity.id
_entity.type
_entity.pdbx_description
1 polymer ?
#
loop_
_entity_poly.entity_id
_entity_poly.type
_entity_poly.pdbx_seq_one_letter_code
_entity_poly.pdbx_strand_id
1 'polypeptide(L)'
;KTGSSQIKRFTEAQREAEVKQSDIAYLERDHAWFIAFAPVQNPKYAISVLVEHGGSGSSAAAPIAQKIIKKVIERHEIRTAQKKELGEII
;
A
#
# COMPACT_ATOMS: atom_id res chain seq x y z
N LYS A 1 0.29 7.38 1.25
CA LYS A 1 1.61 7.64 1.89
C LYS A 1 2.46 6.37 1.83
N THR A 2 3.70 6.51 1.43
CA THR A 2 4.67 5.42 1.39
C THR A 2 5.65 5.52 2.54
N GLY A 3 6.31 4.42 2.84
CA GLY A 3 7.36 4.35 3.83
C GLY A 3 8.18 3.07 3.67
N SER A 4 9.34 3.06 4.30
CA SER A 4 10.20 1.89 4.33
C SER A 4 10.76 1.70 5.73
N SER A 5 10.73 0.46 6.21
CA SER A 5 11.33 0.10 7.49
C SER A 5 12.71 -0.47 7.24
N GLN A 6 13.73 0.21 7.72
CA GLN A 6 15.12 -0.15 7.47
C GLN A 6 15.49 -1.44 8.20
N ILE A 7 16.05 -2.40 7.45
CA ILE A 7 16.57 -3.65 7.99
C ILE A 7 18.08 -3.55 8.18
N LYS A 8 18.78 -3.09 7.13
CA LYS A 8 20.23 -2.95 7.15
C LYS A 8 20.62 -1.49 7.35
N ARG A 9 21.55 -1.25 8.28
CA ARG A 9 22.08 0.08 8.49
C ARG A 9 23.18 0.36 7.46
N PHE A 10 22.98 1.41 6.67
CA PHE A 10 23.96 1.85 5.70
C PHE A 10 24.91 2.88 6.30
N THR A 11 26.16 2.88 5.82
CA THR A 11 27.11 3.95 6.13
C THR A 11 26.70 5.22 5.39
N GLU A 12 27.21 6.37 5.81
CA GLU A 12 26.96 7.64 5.14
C GLU A 12 27.39 7.60 3.67
N ALA A 13 28.56 7.03 3.39
CA ALA A 13 29.04 6.87 2.03
C ALA A 13 28.10 6.04 1.16
N GLN A 14 27.52 4.98 1.70
CA GLN A 14 26.55 4.14 0.98
C GLN A 14 25.25 4.91 0.70
N ARG A 15 24.81 5.74 1.64
CA ARG A 15 23.62 6.58 1.44
C ARG A 15 23.85 7.63 0.37
N GLU A 16 25.03 8.26 0.37
CA GLU A 16 25.40 9.24 -0.64
C GLU A 16 25.51 8.61 -2.03
N ALA A 17 25.92 7.36 -2.10
CA ALA A 17 25.98 6.60 -3.34
C ALA A 17 24.61 6.15 -3.85
N GLU A 18 23.54 6.45 -3.13
CA GLU A 18 22.16 6.09 -3.52
C GLU A 18 21.99 4.61 -3.83
N VAL A 19 22.40 3.76 -2.90
CA VAL A 19 22.29 2.30 -3.05
C VAL A 19 20.83 1.91 -3.28
N LYS A 20 20.55 1.24 -4.40
CA LYS A 20 19.21 0.79 -4.75
C LYS A 20 18.86 -0.50 -4.00
N GLN A 21 17.62 -0.60 -3.56
CA GLN A 21 17.14 -1.81 -2.88
C GLN A 21 17.27 -3.07 -3.75
N SER A 22 17.14 -2.93 -5.07
CA SER A 22 17.31 -4.03 -6.01
C SER A 22 18.74 -4.61 -6.04
N ASP A 23 19.75 -3.81 -5.63
CA ASP A 23 21.15 -4.22 -5.59
C ASP A 23 21.53 -4.84 -4.24
N ILE A 24 20.59 -4.94 -3.30
CA ILE A 24 20.80 -5.48 -1.96
C ILE A 24 20.23 -6.89 -1.88
N ALA A 25 20.91 -7.77 -1.16
CA ALA A 25 20.42 -9.13 -0.93
C ALA A 25 19.00 -9.09 -0.37
N TYR A 26 18.12 -9.98 -0.82
CA TYR A 26 16.69 -9.97 -0.49
C TYR A 26 16.41 -9.81 1.01
N LEU A 27 17.09 -10.59 1.86
CA LEU A 27 16.86 -10.54 3.30
C LEU A 27 17.36 -9.26 3.99
N GLU A 28 18.15 -8.45 3.28
CA GLU A 28 18.66 -7.18 3.78
C GLU A 28 17.87 -5.99 3.26
N ARG A 29 16.93 -6.21 2.34
CA ARG A 29 16.07 -5.14 1.80
C ARG A 29 15.11 -4.63 2.85
N ASP A 30 14.80 -3.34 2.78
CA ASP A 30 13.83 -2.72 3.66
C ASP A 30 12.43 -3.31 3.44
N HIS A 31 11.62 -3.30 4.49
CA HIS A 31 10.20 -3.59 4.35
C HIS A 31 9.51 -2.40 3.71
N ALA A 32 8.64 -2.68 2.75
CA ALA A 32 7.89 -1.65 2.04
C ALA A 32 6.52 -1.44 2.65
N TRP A 33 6.14 -0.18 2.88
CA TRP A 33 4.88 0.20 3.48
C TRP A 33 4.09 1.11 2.55
N PHE A 34 2.78 0.95 2.59
CA PHE A 34 1.85 1.88 1.94
C PHE A 34 0.57 1.99 2.75
N ILE A 35 0.10 3.21 2.95
CA ILE A 35 -1.21 3.47 3.55
C ILE A 35 -1.99 4.41 2.64
N ALA A 36 -3.29 4.16 2.52
CA ALA A 36 -4.17 4.98 1.70
C ALA A 36 -5.60 4.94 2.24
N PHE A 37 -6.40 5.89 1.80
CA PHE A 37 -7.83 5.90 2.02
C PHE A 37 -8.55 6.28 0.73
N ALA A 38 -9.76 5.83 0.57
CA ALA A 38 -10.59 6.14 -0.60
C ALA A 38 -12.07 5.94 -0.30
N PRO A 39 -12.98 6.63 -1.01
CA PRO A 39 -12.73 7.77 -1.91
C PRO A 39 -12.23 9.02 -1.18
N VAL A 40 -11.60 9.94 -1.91
CA VAL A 40 -10.99 11.14 -1.29
C VAL A 40 -12.03 12.05 -0.63
N GLN A 41 -13.17 12.28 -1.29
CA GLN A 41 -14.17 13.24 -0.83
C GLN A 41 -15.13 12.68 0.23
N ASN A 42 -15.20 11.41 0.40
CA ASN A 42 -16.07 10.77 1.41
C ASN A 42 -15.47 9.41 1.72
N PRO A 43 -14.38 9.37 2.48
CA PRO A 43 -13.65 8.14 2.70
C PRO A 43 -14.51 7.05 3.33
N LYS A 44 -14.51 5.88 2.71
CA LYS A 44 -15.23 4.69 3.17
C LYS A 44 -14.27 3.64 3.71
N TYR A 45 -13.05 3.60 3.19
CA TYR A 45 -12.07 2.59 3.51
C TYR A 45 -10.69 3.18 3.65
N ALA A 46 -9.92 2.62 4.56
CA ALA A 46 -8.49 2.83 4.66
C ALA A 46 -7.79 1.49 4.49
N ILE A 47 -6.61 1.50 3.91
CA ILE A 47 -5.82 0.29 3.70
C ILE A 47 -4.37 0.53 4.11
N SER A 48 -3.76 -0.49 4.69
CA SER A 48 -2.35 -0.53 5.01
C SER A 48 -1.77 -1.79 4.40
N VAL A 49 -0.66 -1.68 3.69
CA VAL A 49 0.03 -2.81 3.05
C VAL A 49 1.48 -2.82 3.47
N LEU A 50 1.93 -3.97 3.94
CA LEU A 50 3.34 -4.24 4.25
C LEU A 50 3.83 -5.35 3.33
N VAL A 51 4.93 -5.09 2.63
CA VAL A 51 5.62 -6.11 1.84
C VAL A 51 6.99 -6.32 2.47
N GLU A 52 7.17 -7.46 3.12
CA GLU A 52 8.44 -7.79 3.75
C GLU A 52 9.55 -7.86 2.70
N HIS A 53 10.65 -7.17 2.99
CA HIS A 53 11.80 -7.08 2.08
C HIS A 53 11.44 -6.59 0.67
N GLY A 54 10.35 -5.82 0.56
CA GLY A 54 9.88 -5.30 -0.73
C GLY A 54 10.72 -4.16 -1.29
N GLY A 55 11.48 -3.50 -0.44
CA GLY A 55 12.41 -2.44 -0.80
C GLY A 55 11.77 -1.06 -0.79
N SER A 56 10.78 -0.81 -1.64
CA SER A 56 10.16 0.51 -1.78
C SER A 56 8.65 0.45 -1.63
N GLY A 57 8.10 1.36 -0.82
CA GLY A 57 6.65 1.47 -0.64
C GLY A 57 5.92 1.79 -1.93
N SER A 58 6.49 2.65 -2.77
CA SER A 58 5.85 3.07 -4.03
C SER A 58 5.88 1.98 -5.11
N SER A 59 6.95 1.18 -5.18
CA SER A 59 7.08 0.16 -6.22
C SER A 59 6.56 -1.22 -5.82
N ALA A 60 6.61 -1.58 -4.53
CA ALA A 60 6.19 -2.89 -4.05
C ALA A 60 4.82 -2.89 -3.38
N ALA A 61 4.55 -1.95 -2.47
CA ALA A 61 3.32 -1.95 -1.68
C ALA A 61 2.16 -1.20 -2.33
N ALA A 62 2.41 -0.05 -2.96
CA ALA A 62 1.35 0.77 -3.55
C ALA A 62 0.55 0.08 -4.65
N PRO A 63 1.16 -0.67 -5.60
CA PRO A 63 0.39 -1.38 -6.63
C PRO A 63 -0.55 -2.44 -6.05
N ILE A 64 -0.14 -3.12 -4.99
CA ILE A 64 -0.97 -4.11 -4.30
C ILE A 64 -2.16 -3.41 -3.63
N ALA A 65 -1.91 -2.31 -2.91
CA ALA A 65 -2.96 -1.52 -2.27
C ALA A 65 -3.98 -1.00 -3.28
N GLN A 66 -3.52 -0.51 -4.43
CA GLN A 66 -4.38 0.00 -5.49
C GLN A 66 -5.36 -1.07 -5.98
N LYS A 67 -4.88 -2.27 -6.25
CA LYS A 67 -5.72 -3.38 -6.72
C LYS A 67 -6.76 -3.78 -5.67
N ILE A 68 -6.35 -3.86 -4.42
CA ILE A 68 -7.24 -4.28 -3.33
C ILE A 68 -8.32 -3.23 -3.08
N ILE A 69 -7.94 -1.97 -2.92
CA ILE A 69 -8.90 -0.91 -2.58
C ILE A 69 -9.90 -0.67 -3.71
N LYS A 70 -9.48 -0.80 -4.95
CA LYS A 70 -10.35 -0.71 -6.11
C LYS A 70 -11.44 -1.78 -6.06
N LYS A 71 -11.07 -3.02 -5.76
CA LYS A 71 -12.02 -4.14 -5.61
C LYS A 71 -12.99 -3.91 -4.46
N VAL A 72 -12.50 -3.43 -3.34
CA VAL A 72 -13.32 -3.17 -2.15
C VAL A 72 -14.36 -2.10 -2.45
N ILE A 73 -13.99 -1.03 -3.13
CA ILE A 73 -14.91 0.05 -3.49
C ILE A 73 -15.97 -0.44 -4.48
N GLU A 74 -15.58 -1.20 -5.50
CA GLU A 74 -16.52 -1.79 -6.45
C GLU A 74 -17.56 -2.66 -5.74
N ARG A 75 -17.13 -3.50 -4.81
CA ARG A 75 -18.03 -4.33 -4.01
C ARG A 75 -18.95 -3.51 -3.10
N HIS A 76 -18.45 -2.43 -2.56
CA HIS A 76 -19.25 -1.51 -1.74
C HIS A 76 -20.40 -0.91 -2.55
N GLU A 77 -20.11 -0.45 -3.76
CA GLU A 77 -21.13 0.12 -4.66
C GLU A 77 -22.19 -0.91 -5.04
N ILE A 78 -21.79 -2.14 -5.36
CA ILE A 78 -22.70 -3.24 -5.68
C ILE A 78 -23.62 -3.54 -4.49
N ARG A 79 -23.07 -3.66 -3.29
CA ARG A 79 -23.86 -3.94 -2.08
C ARG A 79 -24.85 -2.82 -1.77
N THR A 80 -24.45 -1.58 -1.96
CA THR A 80 -25.32 -0.42 -1.75
C THR A 80 -26.48 -0.43 -2.73
N ALA A 81 -26.23 -0.72 -4.01
CA ALA A 81 -27.25 -0.85 -5.03
C ALA A 81 -28.24 -1.98 -4.70
N GLN A 82 -27.73 -3.14 -4.29
CA GLN A 82 -28.57 -4.29 -3.89
C GLN A 82 -29.47 -3.95 -2.70
N LYS A 83 -28.94 -3.25 -1.71
CA LYS A 83 -29.74 -2.81 -0.54
C LYS A 83 -30.88 -1.88 -0.94
N LYS A 84 -30.63 -0.98 -1.88
CA LYS A 84 -31.68 -0.09 -2.41
C LYS A 84 -32.77 -0.86 -3.13
N GLU A 85 -32.40 -1.87 -3.94
CA GLU A 85 -33.35 -2.73 -4.63
C GLU A 85 -34.25 -3.49 -3.65
N LEU A 86 -33.71 -3.93 -2.53
CA LEU A 86 -34.43 -4.66 -1.49
C LEU A 86 -35.23 -3.74 -0.55
N GLY A 87 -35.17 -2.42 -0.76
CA GLY A 87 -35.84 -1.45 0.09
C GLY A 87 -35.13 -1.21 1.43
N GLU A 88 -33.92 -1.68 1.58
CA GLU A 88 -33.12 -1.42 2.77
C GLU A 88 -32.44 -0.05 2.66
N ILE A 89 -32.67 0.80 3.63
CA ILE A 89 -32.03 2.12 3.70
C ILE A 89 -31.04 2.11 4.84
N ILE A 90 -29.84 2.53 4.54
CA ILE A 90 -28.78 2.66 5.54
C ILE A 90 -28.33 4.10 5.62
#